data_f02404bbb7a78ab5e2a74e1ed1b05128
#
_entry.id   f02404bbb7a78ab5e2a74e1ed1b05128
#
_cell.length_a   1.000
_cell.length_b   1.000
_cell.length_c   1.000
_cell.angle_alpha   90.00
_cell.angle_beta   90.00
_cell.angle_gamma   90.00
#
_symmetry.space_group_name_H-M   'P 1'
#
loop_
_entity.id
_entity.type
_entity.pdbx_description
1 polymer ?
#
loop_
_entity_poly.entity_id
_entity_poly.type
_entity_poly.pdbx_seq_one_letter_code
_entity_poly.pdbx_strand_id
1 'polypeptide(L)'
;MADLRVHIGDLALKNPVMTASGTFGYGLEFQDFIPLDGLGGIIVKGTTVHPREGNDYPRMAETAQGMLNCVGLQNKGVDYFCEHIYPQIKDINTNMIVNVSGSSPDDYAECAARIDALDGIPAIELNISCPNVKDGGMAFGVTCAGAESVVSAVRKSYHKTLIVKLSPNVTDIAEIACACEASGADSVSLINTLMGMAIDIERRRPVLSIGTGGLSGPAVKPVALRMVWQVARAVKIPVVGLGGISTAEDAIEFFMAGATAIEIGTAIFLDPAITIKVRNGINDWLDRHGCTRVSDIVGCL
;
A
#
# COMPACT_ATOMS: atom_id res chain seq x y z
N MET A 1 8.83 -12.70 -24.43
CA MET A 1 8.43 -11.87 -23.27
C MET A 1 7.08 -12.33 -22.77
N ALA A 2 6.99 -12.61 -21.48
CA ALA A 2 5.74 -13.03 -20.85
C ALA A 2 4.71 -11.88 -20.80
N ASP A 3 3.43 -12.20 -20.70
CA ASP A 3 2.37 -11.22 -20.46
C ASP A 3 2.34 -10.83 -18.97
N LEU A 4 2.68 -9.61 -18.68
CA LEU A 4 2.70 -9.08 -17.30
C LEU A 4 1.39 -8.43 -16.88
N ARG A 5 0.37 -8.36 -17.74
CA ARG A 5 -0.91 -7.72 -17.43
C ARG A 5 -1.67 -8.50 -16.36
N VAL A 6 -2.21 -7.78 -15.39
CA VAL A 6 -3.07 -8.33 -14.32
C VAL A 6 -4.25 -7.40 -14.06
N HIS A 7 -5.25 -7.90 -13.33
CA HIS A 7 -6.41 -7.11 -12.94
C HIS A 7 -6.61 -7.13 -11.42
N ILE A 8 -6.99 -5.99 -10.87
CA ILE A 8 -7.41 -5.82 -9.48
C ILE A 8 -8.84 -5.30 -9.51
N GLY A 9 -9.84 -6.19 -9.31
CA GLY A 9 -11.22 -5.85 -9.65
C GLY A 9 -11.32 -5.43 -11.13
N ASP A 10 -11.92 -4.28 -11.39
CA ASP A 10 -12.05 -3.71 -12.74
C ASP A 10 -10.79 -2.93 -13.20
N LEU A 11 -9.82 -2.75 -12.31
CA LEU A 11 -8.58 -2.02 -12.60
C LEU A 11 -7.61 -2.90 -13.40
N ALA A 12 -7.37 -2.55 -14.66
CA ALA A 12 -6.35 -3.20 -15.49
C ALA A 12 -4.97 -2.59 -15.24
N LEU A 13 -4.01 -3.42 -14.85
CA LEU A 13 -2.59 -3.05 -14.71
C LEU A 13 -1.79 -3.61 -15.88
N LYS A 14 -0.98 -2.78 -16.53
CA LYS A 14 -0.08 -3.20 -17.64
C LYS A 14 1.04 -4.14 -17.18
N ASN A 15 1.38 -4.12 -15.91
CA ASN A 15 2.26 -5.06 -15.22
C ASN A 15 1.94 -5.05 -13.71
N PRO A 16 2.35 -6.07 -12.93
CA PRO A 16 1.92 -6.24 -11.55
C PRO A 16 2.68 -5.37 -10.52
N VAL A 17 3.59 -4.48 -10.95
CA VAL A 17 4.45 -3.73 -10.05
C VAL A 17 3.91 -2.32 -9.84
N MET A 18 3.63 -2.00 -8.57
CA MET A 18 3.19 -0.69 -8.12
C MET A 18 4.15 -0.13 -7.06
N THR A 19 4.06 1.17 -6.79
CA THR A 19 4.76 1.80 -5.66
C THR A 19 3.88 1.79 -4.43
N ALA A 20 4.45 1.61 -3.23
CA ALA A 20 3.72 1.70 -1.98
C ALA A 20 3.52 3.17 -1.55
N SER A 21 2.36 3.47 -0.99
CA SER A 21 2.06 4.77 -0.39
C SER A 21 3.10 5.19 0.65
N GLY A 22 3.41 6.48 0.68
CA GLY A 22 4.32 7.08 1.65
C GLY A 22 5.80 7.03 1.27
N THR A 23 6.18 6.37 0.17
CA THR A 23 7.58 6.22 -0.26
C THR A 23 7.87 6.81 -1.64
N PHE A 24 6.83 7.23 -2.36
CA PHE A 24 6.93 7.69 -3.75
C PHE A 24 6.28 9.06 -4.01
N GLY A 25 5.95 9.81 -2.95
CA GLY A 25 5.31 11.12 -3.08
C GLY A 25 4.03 11.08 -3.91
N TYR A 26 3.96 11.89 -4.94
CA TYR A 26 2.89 11.90 -5.95
C TYR A 26 3.36 11.34 -7.31
N GLY A 27 4.59 10.81 -7.37
CA GLY A 27 5.21 10.26 -8.56
C GLY A 27 6.11 11.25 -9.28
N LEU A 28 5.74 12.53 -9.36
CA LEU A 28 6.50 13.57 -10.08
C LEU A 28 7.92 13.73 -9.54
N GLU A 29 8.13 13.50 -8.26
CA GLU A 29 9.43 13.58 -7.59
C GLU A 29 10.43 12.54 -8.11
N PHE A 30 9.94 11.50 -8.80
CA PHE A 30 10.74 10.39 -9.31
C PHE A 30 10.86 10.35 -10.82
N GLN A 31 10.25 11.27 -11.56
CA GLN A 31 10.24 11.27 -13.02
C GLN A 31 11.62 11.38 -13.66
N ASP A 32 12.59 11.98 -12.97
CA ASP A 32 13.97 12.10 -13.43
C ASP A 32 14.80 10.81 -13.21
N PHE A 33 14.29 9.89 -12.40
CA PHE A 33 14.96 8.63 -12.08
C PHE A 33 14.40 7.45 -12.88
N ILE A 34 13.10 7.44 -13.16
CA ILE A 34 12.41 6.34 -13.86
C ILE A 34 11.30 6.86 -14.78
N PRO A 35 11.00 6.15 -15.88
CA PRO A 35 9.78 6.39 -16.65
C PRO A 35 8.56 5.94 -15.83
N LEU A 36 7.72 6.88 -15.40
CA LEU A 36 6.54 6.61 -14.57
C LEU A 36 5.53 5.72 -15.29
N ASP A 37 5.43 5.84 -16.61
CA ASP A 37 4.58 4.97 -17.44
C ASP A 37 5.10 3.52 -17.54
N GLY A 38 6.28 3.23 -17.00
CA GLY A 38 6.82 1.88 -16.86
C GLY A 38 6.15 1.05 -15.77
N LEU A 39 5.39 1.66 -14.87
CA LEU A 39 4.75 1.02 -13.72
C LEU A 39 3.31 0.60 -14.01
N GLY A 40 2.83 -0.45 -13.35
CA GLY A 40 1.42 -0.85 -13.37
C GLY A 40 0.52 0.15 -12.67
N GLY A 41 1.02 0.76 -11.59
CA GLY A 41 0.35 1.81 -10.86
C GLY A 41 1.27 2.54 -9.88
N ILE A 42 0.84 3.73 -9.48
CA ILE A 42 1.51 4.55 -8.46
C ILE A 42 0.49 4.82 -7.35
N ILE A 43 0.77 4.29 -6.14
CA ILE A 43 -0.02 4.64 -4.97
C ILE A 43 0.57 5.90 -4.36
N VAL A 44 -0.14 7.00 -4.53
CA VAL A 44 0.33 8.32 -4.10
C VAL A 44 0.24 8.52 -2.60
N LYS A 45 0.78 9.60 -2.13
CA LYS A 45 0.79 10.03 -0.73
C LYS A 45 -0.60 9.94 -0.10
N GLY A 46 -0.66 9.41 1.14
CA GLY A 46 -1.88 9.33 1.92
C GLY A 46 -2.57 10.69 2.07
N THR A 47 -3.86 10.73 1.75
CA THR A 47 -4.71 11.92 1.71
C THR A 47 -5.83 11.78 2.74
N THR A 48 -6.10 12.84 3.49
CA THR A 48 -7.17 12.96 4.49
C THR A 48 -8.09 14.14 4.15
N VAL A 49 -9.29 14.19 4.71
CA VAL A 49 -10.21 15.34 4.49
C VAL A 49 -9.50 16.65 4.86
N HIS A 50 -8.96 16.73 6.07
CA HIS A 50 -8.24 17.90 6.55
C HIS A 50 -6.72 17.72 6.48
N PRO A 51 -5.95 18.82 6.36
CA PRO A 51 -4.49 18.77 6.43
C PRO A 51 -3.98 18.17 7.75
N ARG A 52 -2.83 17.48 7.68
CA ARG A 52 -2.12 16.93 8.84
C ARG A 52 -0.64 17.30 8.78
N GLU A 53 -0.12 17.87 9.87
CA GLU A 53 1.30 18.23 9.99
C GLU A 53 2.21 17.00 10.19
N GLY A 54 1.64 15.88 10.64
CA GLY A 54 2.40 14.70 11.04
C GLY A 54 2.96 14.82 12.45
N ASN A 55 3.82 13.86 12.83
CA ASN A 55 4.48 13.85 14.14
C ASN A 55 5.75 14.69 14.13
N ASP A 56 6.25 15.06 15.32
CA ASP A 56 7.52 15.75 15.51
C ASP A 56 8.72 14.88 15.11
N TYR A 57 9.86 15.53 14.90
CA TYR A 57 11.14 14.85 14.65
C TYR A 57 11.84 14.41 15.95
N PRO A 58 12.63 13.31 15.91
CA PRO A 58 12.90 12.42 14.79
C PRO A 58 11.74 11.44 14.55
N ARG A 59 11.38 11.24 13.28
CA ARG A 59 10.26 10.39 12.89
C ARG A 59 10.62 9.28 11.91
N MET A 60 11.91 9.09 11.66
CA MET A 60 12.48 7.99 10.88
C MET A 60 13.78 7.53 11.53
N ALA A 61 14.05 6.23 11.51
CA ALA A 61 15.27 5.62 12.00
C ALA A 61 15.61 4.36 11.20
N GLU A 62 16.88 4.19 10.87
CA GLU A 62 17.37 2.95 10.26
C GLU A 62 17.41 1.81 11.28
N THR A 63 17.26 0.58 10.77
CA THR A 63 17.49 -0.66 11.51
C THR A 63 18.42 -1.56 10.71
N ALA A 64 18.89 -2.66 11.30
CA ALA A 64 19.84 -3.57 10.64
C ALA A 64 19.33 -4.10 9.27
N GLN A 65 18.02 -4.28 9.09
CA GLN A 65 17.42 -4.84 7.87
C GLN A 65 16.14 -4.11 7.47
N GLY A 66 16.12 -2.78 7.61
CA GLY A 66 14.97 -1.98 7.26
C GLY A 66 14.95 -0.63 7.94
N MET A 67 13.77 -0.10 8.19
CA MET A 67 13.61 1.19 8.85
C MET A 67 12.37 1.25 9.72
N LEU A 68 12.41 2.12 10.71
CA LEU A 68 11.25 2.55 11.51
C LEU A 68 10.77 3.91 11.06
N ASN A 69 9.46 4.11 11.01
CA ASN A 69 8.88 5.43 10.79
C ASN A 69 7.66 5.69 11.67
N CYS A 70 7.47 6.95 12.01
CA CYS A 70 6.28 7.47 12.68
C CYS A 70 5.86 8.82 12.06
N VAL A 71 5.79 8.91 10.73
CA VAL A 71 5.52 10.16 9.99
C VAL A 71 4.20 10.81 10.39
N GLY A 72 3.14 10.03 10.69
CA GLY A 72 1.87 10.56 11.19
C GLY A 72 0.96 11.11 10.10
N LEU A 73 0.94 10.50 8.90
CA LEU A 73 0.08 10.88 7.77
C LEU A 73 0.19 12.35 7.34
N GLN A 74 1.38 12.95 7.39
CA GLN A 74 1.59 14.31 6.92
C GLN A 74 1.07 14.50 5.49
N ASN A 75 0.09 15.39 5.31
CA ASN A 75 -0.50 15.72 4.01
C ASN A 75 -1.25 17.06 4.08
N LYS A 76 -1.58 17.63 2.92
CA LYS A 76 -2.24 18.95 2.82
C LYS A 76 -3.77 18.86 2.68
N GLY A 77 -4.37 17.67 2.82
CA GLY A 77 -5.81 17.46 2.71
C GLY A 77 -6.29 17.23 1.26
N VAL A 78 -7.52 16.74 1.15
CA VAL A 78 -8.12 16.36 -0.15
C VAL A 78 -8.38 17.55 -1.06
N ASP A 79 -8.73 18.72 -0.52
CA ASP A 79 -8.92 19.93 -1.33
C ASP A 79 -7.64 20.32 -2.05
N TYR A 80 -6.52 20.36 -1.31
CA TYR A 80 -5.22 20.63 -1.91
C TYR A 80 -4.83 19.58 -2.95
N PHE A 81 -5.14 18.31 -2.68
CA PHE A 81 -4.93 17.24 -3.66
C PHE A 81 -5.68 17.50 -4.96
N CYS A 82 -6.99 17.78 -4.87
CA CYS A 82 -7.85 18.02 -6.04
C CYS A 82 -7.44 19.26 -6.83
N GLU A 83 -7.07 20.35 -6.14
CA GLU A 83 -6.79 21.63 -6.78
C GLU A 83 -5.37 21.76 -7.33
N HIS A 84 -4.39 21.14 -6.66
CA HIS A 84 -2.97 21.40 -6.93
C HIS A 84 -2.19 20.17 -7.41
N ILE A 85 -2.54 18.97 -6.94
CA ILE A 85 -1.81 17.73 -7.27
C ILE A 85 -2.45 17.02 -8.45
N TYR A 86 -3.76 16.75 -8.37
CA TYR A 86 -4.48 16.04 -9.41
C TYR A 86 -4.27 16.61 -10.84
N PRO A 87 -4.31 17.94 -11.08
CA PRO A 87 -4.07 18.47 -12.42
C PRO A 87 -2.69 18.13 -13.01
N GLN A 88 -1.71 17.88 -12.15
CA GLN A 88 -0.35 17.55 -12.56
C GLN A 88 -0.14 16.07 -12.88
N ILE A 89 -0.94 15.18 -12.27
CA ILE A 89 -0.73 13.73 -12.35
C ILE A 89 -1.76 12.99 -13.20
N LYS A 90 -2.91 13.61 -13.50
CA LYS A 90 -4.05 12.95 -14.17
C LYS A 90 -3.73 12.42 -15.58
N ASP A 91 -2.77 13.04 -16.27
CA ASP A 91 -2.40 12.71 -17.65
C ASP A 91 -1.16 11.78 -17.71
N ILE A 92 -0.62 11.35 -16.58
CA ILE A 92 0.47 10.37 -16.55
C ILE A 92 -0.08 9.02 -17.01
N ASN A 93 0.56 8.41 -18.01
CA ASN A 93 0.13 7.13 -18.59
C ASN A 93 0.44 5.94 -17.65
N THR A 94 -0.11 5.98 -16.44
CA THR A 94 -0.13 4.87 -15.47
C THR A 94 -1.34 5.00 -14.56
N ASN A 95 -1.69 3.95 -13.79
CA ASN A 95 -2.78 4.03 -12.83
C ASN A 95 -2.35 4.85 -11.61
N MET A 96 -2.88 6.07 -11.47
CA MET A 96 -2.70 6.88 -10.27
C MET A 96 -3.74 6.48 -9.23
N ILE A 97 -3.31 5.88 -8.14
CA ILE A 97 -4.18 5.33 -7.07
C ILE A 97 -4.00 6.19 -5.83
N VAL A 98 -5.07 6.75 -5.30
CA VAL A 98 -4.98 7.64 -4.12
C VAL A 98 -5.12 6.82 -2.85
N ASN A 99 -4.10 6.90 -1.98
CA ASN A 99 -4.21 6.33 -0.64
C ASN A 99 -5.06 7.25 0.24
N VAL A 100 -6.16 6.74 0.79
CA VAL A 100 -7.13 7.48 1.59
C VAL A 100 -7.06 7.06 3.05
N SER A 101 -7.00 8.04 3.94
CA SER A 101 -7.04 7.83 5.40
C SER A 101 -8.03 8.78 6.05
N GLY A 102 -8.56 8.41 7.21
CA GLY A 102 -9.50 9.23 7.99
C GLY A 102 -9.40 8.95 9.49
N SER A 103 -10.12 9.72 10.28
CA SER A 103 -10.24 9.57 11.73
C SER A 103 -11.61 8.99 12.15
N SER A 104 -12.56 8.98 11.23
CA SER A 104 -13.90 8.39 11.38
C SER A 104 -14.35 7.79 10.06
N PRO A 105 -15.33 6.85 10.04
CA PRO A 105 -15.90 6.34 8.80
C PRO A 105 -16.41 7.45 7.86
N ASP A 106 -16.94 8.53 8.41
CA ASP A 106 -17.43 9.69 7.63
C ASP A 106 -16.28 10.45 6.96
N ASP A 107 -15.12 10.64 7.65
CA ASP A 107 -13.92 11.25 7.03
C ASP A 107 -13.44 10.42 5.84
N TYR A 108 -13.39 9.09 5.98
CA TYR A 108 -13.00 8.19 4.89
C TYR A 108 -13.97 8.30 3.70
N ALA A 109 -15.28 8.31 3.98
CA ALA A 109 -16.32 8.38 2.95
C ALA A 109 -16.31 9.75 2.24
N GLU A 110 -16.14 10.86 2.97
CA GLU A 110 -16.03 12.19 2.40
C GLU A 110 -14.80 12.34 1.51
N CYS A 111 -13.64 11.90 1.98
CA CYS A 111 -12.41 11.95 1.20
C CYS A 111 -12.54 11.11 -0.09
N ALA A 112 -13.07 9.89 0.02
CA ALA A 112 -13.28 8.99 -1.11
C ALA A 112 -14.28 9.56 -2.12
N ALA A 113 -15.39 10.18 -1.69
CA ALA A 113 -16.38 10.80 -2.56
C ALA A 113 -15.79 11.93 -3.40
N ARG A 114 -14.91 12.76 -2.82
CA ARG A 114 -14.24 13.83 -3.57
C ARG A 114 -13.29 13.28 -4.64
N ILE A 115 -12.63 12.14 -4.35
CA ILE A 115 -11.74 11.47 -5.31
C ILE A 115 -12.54 10.72 -6.37
N ASP A 116 -13.71 10.18 -6.03
CA ASP A 116 -14.61 9.50 -6.99
C ASP A 116 -15.01 10.42 -8.16
N ALA A 117 -15.17 11.73 -7.89
CA ALA A 117 -15.52 12.75 -8.87
C ALA A 117 -14.36 13.09 -9.83
N LEU A 118 -13.13 12.60 -9.61
CA LEU A 118 -11.97 12.94 -10.43
C LEU A 118 -11.81 11.94 -11.59
N ASP A 119 -11.85 12.44 -12.82
CA ASP A 119 -11.51 11.64 -14.00
C ASP A 119 -10.04 11.23 -13.99
N GLY A 120 -9.71 10.03 -14.51
CA GLY A 120 -8.31 9.58 -14.58
C GLY A 120 -7.72 9.06 -13.25
N ILE A 121 -8.48 9.10 -12.14
CA ILE A 121 -8.15 8.37 -10.92
C ILE A 121 -9.01 7.09 -10.86
N PRO A 122 -8.46 5.92 -11.22
CA PRO A 122 -9.28 4.71 -11.41
C PRO A 122 -9.54 3.94 -10.12
N ALA A 123 -8.78 4.19 -9.05
CA ALA A 123 -8.85 3.45 -7.80
C ALA A 123 -8.43 4.29 -6.60
N ILE A 124 -8.85 3.85 -5.41
CA ILE A 124 -8.27 4.27 -4.13
C ILE A 124 -7.73 3.07 -3.37
N GLU A 125 -6.68 3.32 -2.55
CA GLU A 125 -6.22 2.41 -1.51
C GLU A 125 -6.66 2.95 -0.15
N LEU A 126 -7.61 2.29 0.48
CA LEU A 126 -8.18 2.69 1.77
C LEU A 126 -7.27 2.21 2.91
N ASN A 127 -6.58 3.11 3.55
CA ASN A 127 -5.64 2.81 4.63
C ASN A 127 -6.36 2.78 5.98
N ILE A 128 -6.89 1.61 6.37
CA ILE A 128 -7.54 1.38 7.67
C ILE A 128 -6.55 1.00 8.78
N SER A 129 -5.27 0.91 8.47
CA SER A 129 -4.23 0.35 9.35
C SER A 129 -3.45 1.38 10.14
N CYS A 130 -3.84 2.67 10.15
CA CYS A 130 -3.11 3.71 10.85
C CYS A 130 -3.36 3.66 12.37
N PRO A 131 -2.33 3.35 13.20
CA PRO A 131 -2.49 3.25 14.66
C PRO A 131 -2.55 4.61 15.37
N ASN A 132 -2.39 5.73 14.65
CA ASN A 132 -2.13 7.05 15.21
C ASN A 132 -3.37 7.95 15.21
N VAL A 133 -4.47 7.52 15.84
CA VAL A 133 -5.58 8.43 16.15
C VAL A 133 -5.44 8.85 17.61
N LYS A 134 -4.94 10.07 17.85
CA LYS A 134 -4.66 10.62 19.19
C LYS A 134 -5.89 10.79 20.09
N ASP A 135 -7.10 10.68 19.58
CA ASP A 135 -8.33 10.96 20.31
C ASP A 135 -9.25 9.73 20.47
N GLY A 136 -8.71 8.62 21.03
CA GLY A 136 -9.53 7.49 21.44
C GLY A 136 -10.12 6.64 20.31
N GLY A 137 -9.74 6.90 19.06
CA GLY A 137 -10.15 6.12 17.91
C GLY A 137 -9.39 4.81 17.86
N MET A 138 -10.11 3.69 18.02
CA MET A 138 -9.57 2.37 17.71
C MET A 138 -9.08 2.35 16.26
N ALA A 139 -7.88 1.79 16.03
CA ALA A 139 -7.43 1.52 14.66
C ALA A 139 -8.48 0.62 14.00
N PHE A 140 -9.17 1.15 12.99
CA PHE A 140 -10.30 0.44 12.34
C PHE A 140 -9.90 -0.92 11.76
N GLY A 141 -8.65 -1.06 11.34
CA GLY A 141 -8.13 -2.30 10.75
C GLY A 141 -7.67 -3.36 11.74
N VAL A 142 -7.98 -3.27 13.03
CA VAL A 142 -7.60 -4.30 14.03
C VAL A 142 -8.78 -5.17 14.47
N THR A 143 -10.00 -4.85 14.05
CA THR A 143 -11.20 -5.67 14.27
C THR A 143 -12.05 -5.75 13.01
N CYS A 144 -12.78 -6.86 12.83
CA CYS A 144 -13.72 -7.01 11.70
C CYS A 144 -14.76 -5.90 11.70
N ALA A 145 -15.40 -5.60 12.84
CA ALA A 145 -16.41 -4.55 12.94
C ALA A 145 -15.86 -3.15 12.58
N GLY A 146 -14.61 -2.85 12.96
CA GLY A 146 -13.94 -1.62 12.57
C GLY A 146 -13.72 -1.53 11.06
N ALA A 147 -13.20 -2.60 10.46
CA ALA A 147 -13.00 -2.70 9.01
C ALA A 147 -14.33 -2.57 8.24
N GLU A 148 -15.35 -3.33 8.65
CA GLU A 148 -16.71 -3.29 8.07
C GLU A 148 -17.30 -1.87 8.11
N SER A 149 -17.16 -1.16 9.24
CA SER A 149 -17.73 0.17 9.42
C SER A 149 -17.17 1.18 8.40
N VAL A 150 -15.86 1.15 8.19
CA VAL A 150 -15.17 2.05 7.26
C VAL A 150 -15.41 1.65 5.81
N VAL A 151 -15.21 0.37 5.46
CA VAL A 151 -15.36 -0.10 4.07
C VAL A 151 -16.79 0.09 3.58
N SER A 152 -17.81 -0.26 4.40
CA SER A 152 -19.22 -0.06 4.05
C SER A 152 -19.60 1.41 3.92
N ALA A 153 -19.02 2.31 4.75
CA ALA A 153 -19.25 3.74 4.62
C ALA A 153 -18.68 4.29 3.31
N VAL A 154 -17.43 3.92 2.99
CA VAL A 154 -16.76 4.34 1.75
C VAL A 154 -17.47 3.78 0.52
N ARG A 155 -17.84 2.49 0.52
CA ARG A 155 -18.50 1.87 -0.65
C ARG A 155 -19.79 2.55 -1.08
N LYS A 156 -20.50 3.22 -0.15
CA LYS A 156 -21.72 3.98 -0.45
C LYS A 156 -21.49 5.23 -1.30
N SER A 157 -20.29 5.79 -1.22
CA SER A 157 -19.92 7.06 -1.85
C SER A 157 -18.79 6.95 -2.87
N TYR A 158 -18.20 5.77 -3.04
CA TYR A 158 -17.10 5.51 -3.96
C TYR A 158 -17.46 4.35 -4.90
N HIS A 159 -17.41 4.56 -6.21
CA HIS A 159 -17.96 3.65 -7.22
C HIS A 159 -16.90 2.95 -8.08
N LYS A 160 -15.63 3.36 -7.96
CA LYS A 160 -14.49 2.78 -8.68
C LYS A 160 -13.81 1.68 -7.85
N THR A 161 -12.68 1.18 -8.31
CA THR A 161 -11.95 0.10 -7.63
C THR A 161 -11.48 0.53 -6.24
N LEU A 162 -11.91 -0.23 -5.23
CA LEU A 162 -11.62 -0.03 -3.81
C LEU A 162 -10.66 -1.11 -3.31
N ILE A 163 -9.41 -0.73 -3.09
CA ILE A 163 -8.39 -1.58 -2.46
C ILE A 163 -8.36 -1.26 -0.97
N VAL A 164 -8.34 -2.25 -0.08
CA VAL A 164 -8.27 -2.01 1.37
C VAL A 164 -6.93 -2.49 1.92
N LYS A 165 -6.15 -1.54 2.49
CA LYS A 165 -4.83 -1.82 3.05
C LYS A 165 -4.89 -2.25 4.49
N LEU A 166 -4.46 -3.51 4.74
CA LEU A 166 -4.57 -4.20 6.02
C LEU A 166 -3.35 -4.00 6.93
N SER A 167 -3.61 -4.00 8.24
CA SER A 167 -2.58 -3.98 9.28
C SER A 167 -2.04 -5.37 9.59
N PRO A 168 -0.72 -5.55 9.74
CA PRO A 168 -0.16 -6.81 10.24
C PRO A 168 -0.26 -6.95 11.76
N ASN A 169 -0.67 -5.90 12.48
CA ASN A 169 -0.69 -5.86 13.95
C ASN A 169 -2.00 -6.44 14.50
N VAL A 170 -2.36 -7.62 14.03
CA VAL A 170 -3.58 -8.36 14.36
C VAL A 170 -3.25 -9.83 14.59
N THR A 171 -4.13 -10.54 15.28
CA THR A 171 -3.97 -11.98 15.52
C THR A 171 -4.27 -12.79 14.26
N ASP A 172 -5.38 -12.47 13.58
CA ASP A 172 -5.79 -13.11 12.33
C ASP A 172 -6.12 -12.06 11.27
N ILE A 173 -5.25 -11.92 10.28
CA ILE A 173 -5.42 -10.96 9.18
C ILE A 173 -6.43 -11.46 8.15
N ALA A 174 -6.64 -12.78 8.05
CA ALA A 174 -7.57 -13.35 7.09
C ALA A 174 -9.02 -13.05 7.46
N GLU A 175 -9.37 -13.06 8.77
CA GLU A 175 -10.69 -12.64 9.23
C GLU A 175 -10.99 -11.19 8.85
N ILE A 176 -10.02 -10.28 9.01
CA ILE A 176 -10.17 -8.87 8.62
C ILE A 176 -10.34 -8.74 7.10
N ALA A 177 -9.58 -9.51 6.32
CA ALA A 177 -9.70 -9.52 4.86
C ALA A 177 -11.08 -9.99 4.39
N CYS A 178 -11.62 -11.06 4.99
CA CYS A 178 -12.98 -11.55 4.72
C CYS A 178 -14.05 -10.49 5.05
N ALA A 179 -13.89 -9.78 6.17
CA ALA A 179 -14.79 -8.69 6.54
C ALA A 179 -14.75 -7.54 5.52
N CYS A 180 -13.56 -7.18 5.01
CA CYS A 180 -13.42 -6.18 3.96
C CYS A 180 -14.08 -6.63 2.64
N GLU A 181 -13.88 -7.88 2.21
CA GLU A 181 -14.53 -8.45 1.03
C GLU A 181 -16.06 -8.41 1.17
N ALA A 182 -16.59 -8.87 2.30
CA ALA A 182 -18.03 -8.87 2.56
C ALA A 182 -18.63 -7.46 2.59
N SER A 183 -17.83 -6.44 2.91
CA SER A 183 -18.23 -5.02 2.96
C SER A 183 -18.08 -4.29 1.62
N GLY A 184 -17.63 -4.98 0.55
CA GLY A 184 -17.58 -4.43 -0.80
C GLY A 184 -16.21 -3.93 -1.24
N ALA A 185 -15.12 -4.40 -0.65
CA ALA A 185 -13.77 -4.21 -1.20
C ALA A 185 -13.62 -5.01 -2.50
N ASP A 186 -12.98 -4.41 -3.52
CA ASP A 186 -12.66 -5.09 -4.79
C ASP A 186 -11.30 -5.79 -4.72
N SER A 187 -10.46 -5.41 -3.75
CA SER A 187 -9.15 -6.00 -3.48
C SER A 187 -8.69 -5.67 -2.07
N VAL A 188 -7.74 -6.42 -1.55
CA VAL A 188 -7.00 -6.10 -0.32
C VAL A 188 -5.52 -5.99 -0.60
N SER A 189 -4.84 -5.03 0.06
CA SER A 189 -3.38 -4.91 0.05
C SER A 189 -2.81 -5.17 1.44
N LEU A 190 -1.73 -5.91 1.54
CA LEU A 190 -1.06 -6.23 2.80
C LEU A 190 0.42 -6.59 2.59
N ILE A 191 1.27 -6.16 3.51
CA ILE A 191 1.00 -5.62 4.84
C ILE A 191 1.38 -4.14 4.95
N ASN A 192 0.70 -3.38 5.83
CA ASN A 192 1.27 -2.14 6.34
C ASN A 192 2.44 -2.48 7.29
N THR A 193 2.93 -1.54 8.05
CA THR A 193 4.14 -1.70 8.88
C THR A 193 3.86 -2.41 10.21
N LEU A 194 4.82 -3.25 10.65
CA LEU A 194 4.80 -3.87 11.98
C LEU A 194 5.21 -2.85 13.04
N MET A 195 4.55 -2.87 14.19
CA MET A 195 4.96 -2.02 15.31
C MET A 195 6.33 -2.43 15.84
N GLY A 196 7.22 -1.45 15.97
CA GLY A 196 8.57 -1.63 16.48
C GLY A 196 9.06 -0.43 17.29
N MET A 197 10.24 -0.56 17.87
CA MET A 197 10.89 0.47 18.70
C MET A 197 12.40 0.41 18.53
N ALA A 198 13.05 1.57 18.64
CA ALA A 198 14.50 1.68 18.80
C ALA A 198 14.81 2.58 19.99
N ILE A 199 15.88 2.24 20.75
CA ILE A 199 16.30 2.96 21.95
C ILE A 199 17.71 3.53 21.75
N ASP A 200 17.87 4.81 22.02
CA ASP A 200 19.16 5.48 22.20
C ASP A 200 19.65 5.18 23.62
N ILE A 201 20.58 4.25 23.74
CA ILE A 201 21.07 3.78 25.05
C ILE A 201 21.88 4.84 25.80
N GLU A 202 22.56 5.74 25.08
CA GLU A 202 23.34 6.80 25.68
C GLU A 202 22.45 7.89 26.27
N ARG A 203 21.39 8.24 25.53
CA ARG A 203 20.40 9.24 26.00
C ARG A 203 19.29 8.63 26.82
N ARG A 204 19.20 7.31 26.92
CA ARG A 204 18.18 6.54 27.66
C ARG A 204 16.75 6.94 27.28
N ARG A 205 16.49 7.08 25.99
CA ARG A 205 15.18 7.46 25.43
C ARG A 205 14.89 6.76 24.11
N PRO A 206 13.62 6.71 23.68
CA PRO A 206 13.28 6.28 22.32
C PRO A 206 13.99 7.12 21.26
N VAL A 207 14.34 6.49 20.13
CA VAL A 207 14.90 7.19 18.97
C VAL A 207 13.82 8.02 18.28
N LEU A 208 12.60 7.46 18.13
CA LEU A 208 11.47 8.16 17.51
C LEU A 208 10.73 9.07 18.51
N SER A 209 10.23 10.19 18.02
CA SER A 209 9.58 11.24 18.85
C SER A 209 8.39 10.74 19.67
N ILE A 210 7.60 9.78 19.13
CA ILE A 210 6.43 9.21 19.81
C ILE A 210 6.70 7.83 20.45
N GLY A 211 7.97 7.43 20.53
CA GLY A 211 8.42 6.19 21.16
C GLY A 211 8.45 4.99 20.25
N THR A 212 7.38 4.68 19.55
CA THR A 212 7.25 3.54 18.64
C THR A 212 7.06 4.00 17.19
N GLY A 213 7.24 3.09 16.23
CA GLY A 213 7.00 3.35 14.81
C GLY A 213 6.76 2.07 14.03
N GLY A 214 6.37 2.24 12.78
CA GLY A 214 6.18 1.12 11.88
C GLY A 214 7.51 0.64 11.30
N LEU A 215 7.82 -0.64 11.49
CA LEU A 215 8.96 -1.33 10.89
C LEU A 215 8.60 -1.76 9.47
N SER A 216 9.48 -1.49 8.51
CA SER A 216 9.40 -1.86 7.11
C SER A 216 10.77 -2.28 6.56
N GLY A 217 10.83 -2.77 5.33
CA GLY A 217 12.05 -3.26 4.68
C GLY A 217 12.22 -4.77 4.76
N PRO A 218 13.38 -5.33 4.37
CA PRO A 218 13.59 -6.78 4.24
C PRO A 218 13.26 -7.60 5.49
N ALA A 219 13.43 -7.03 6.69
CA ALA A 219 13.13 -7.70 7.96
C ALA A 219 11.67 -8.19 8.07
N VAL A 220 10.71 -7.53 7.41
CA VAL A 220 9.28 -7.91 7.51
C VAL A 220 8.83 -8.89 6.43
N LYS A 221 9.66 -9.17 5.39
CA LYS A 221 9.27 -10.03 4.26
C LYS A 221 8.68 -11.38 4.68
N PRO A 222 9.29 -12.17 5.56
CA PRO A 222 8.75 -13.49 5.93
C PRO A 222 7.35 -13.40 6.58
N VAL A 223 7.09 -12.34 7.33
CA VAL A 223 5.79 -12.10 7.96
C VAL A 223 4.76 -11.69 6.90
N ALA A 224 5.13 -10.76 6.01
CA ALA A 224 4.28 -10.31 4.92
C ALA A 224 3.90 -11.47 3.99
N LEU A 225 4.87 -12.27 3.59
CA LEU A 225 4.67 -13.43 2.71
C LEU A 225 3.70 -14.44 3.31
N ARG A 226 3.88 -14.80 4.60
CA ARG A 226 2.95 -15.67 5.32
C ARG A 226 1.53 -15.10 5.34
N MET A 227 1.39 -13.82 5.64
CA MET A 227 0.08 -13.16 5.71
C MET A 227 -0.61 -13.10 4.35
N VAL A 228 0.12 -12.78 3.27
CA VAL A 228 -0.41 -12.83 1.90
C VAL A 228 -0.91 -14.24 1.56
N TRP A 229 -0.11 -15.27 1.86
CA TRP A 229 -0.51 -16.66 1.64
C TRP A 229 -1.79 -17.05 2.40
N GLN A 230 -1.95 -16.59 3.65
CA GLN A 230 -3.15 -16.84 4.45
C GLN A 230 -4.38 -16.14 3.85
N VAL A 231 -4.25 -14.85 3.51
CA VAL A 231 -5.35 -14.04 2.98
C VAL A 231 -5.77 -14.54 1.60
N ALA A 232 -4.83 -14.83 0.69
CA ALA A 232 -5.13 -15.32 -0.65
C ALA A 232 -5.92 -16.64 -0.66
N ARG A 233 -5.86 -17.43 0.41
CA ARG A 233 -6.65 -18.67 0.58
C ARG A 233 -8.01 -18.43 1.24
N ALA A 234 -8.23 -17.26 1.83
CA ALA A 234 -9.44 -16.95 2.58
C ALA A 234 -10.43 -16.09 1.76
N VAL A 235 -9.95 -15.22 0.89
CA VAL A 235 -10.78 -14.32 0.08
C VAL A 235 -10.82 -14.75 -1.39
N LYS A 236 -11.82 -14.26 -2.13
CA LYS A 236 -11.96 -14.48 -3.59
C LYS A 236 -11.48 -13.27 -4.40
N ILE A 237 -11.41 -12.10 -3.78
CA ILE A 237 -10.93 -10.87 -4.41
C ILE A 237 -9.40 -10.89 -4.56
N PRO A 238 -8.84 -10.19 -5.56
CA PRO A 238 -7.39 -10.09 -5.75
C PRO A 238 -6.66 -9.59 -4.51
N VAL A 239 -5.46 -10.11 -4.29
CA VAL A 239 -4.58 -9.72 -3.18
C VAL A 239 -3.37 -8.98 -3.74
N VAL A 240 -3.07 -7.82 -3.18
CA VAL A 240 -1.85 -7.06 -3.46
C VAL A 240 -0.84 -7.27 -2.34
N GLY A 241 0.32 -7.83 -2.67
CA GLY A 241 1.36 -8.15 -1.69
C GLY A 241 2.36 -7.02 -1.52
N LEU A 242 2.70 -6.65 -0.27
CA LEU A 242 3.77 -5.71 0.03
C LEU A 242 4.43 -6.02 1.38
N GLY A 243 5.67 -5.57 1.52
CA GLY A 243 6.46 -5.74 2.75
C GLY A 243 7.77 -6.46 2.50
N GLY A 244 8.85 -5.69 2.37
CA GLY A 244 10.21 -6.19 2.24
C GLY A 244 10.62 -6.64 0.84
N ILE A 245 9.84 -6.38 -0.19
CA ILE A 245 10.19 -6.67 -1.59
C ILE A 245 11.31 -5.73 -2.02
N SER A 246 12.44 -6.31 -2.45
CA SER A 246 13.64 -5.60 -2.89
C SER A 246 14.31 -6.23 -4.13
N THR A 247 13.86 -7.42 -4.55
CA THR A 247 14.35 -8.14 -5.73
C THR A 247 13.18 -8.72 -6.54
N ALA A 248 13.46 -9.18 -7.75
CA ALA A 248 12.46 -9.89 -8.55
C ALA A 248 12.08 -11.24 -7.93
N GLU A 249 13.04 -11.90 -7.31
CA GLU A 249 12.83 -13.17 -6.59
C GLU A 249 11.85 -12.98 -5.43
N ASP A 250 12.01 -11.88 -4.65
CA ASP A 250 11.03 -11.54 -3.61
C ASP A 250 9.61 -11.41 -4.21
N ALA A 251 9.48 -10.70 -5.34
CA ALA A 251 8.19 -10.54 -6.01
C ALA A 251 7.58 -11.88 -6.46
N ILE A 252 8.40 -12.77 -7.02
CA ILE A 252 7.98 -14.13 -7.43
C ILE A 252 7.46 -14.93 -6.22
N GLU A 253 8.13 -14.85 -5.06
CA GLU A 253 7.63 -15.49 -3.82
C GLU A 253 6.23 -14.98 -3.48
N PHE A 254 5.96 -13.67 -3.59
CA PHE A 254 4.64 -13.10 -3.32
C PHE A 254 3.58 -13.58 -4.32
N PHE A 255 3.91 -13.68 -5.61
CA PHE A 255 2.97 -14.25 -6.59
C PHE A 255 2.67 -15.71 -6.29
N MET A 256 3.68 -16.54 -6.02
CA MET A 256 3.49 -17.94 -5.64
C MET A 256 2.64 -18.08 -4.37
N ALA A 257 2.75 -17.15 -3.42
CA ALA A 257 1.93 -17.10 -2.22
C ALA A 257 0.46 -16.67 -2.50
N GLY A 258 0.16 -16.16 -3.69
CA GLY A 258 -1.19 -15.81 -4.13
C GLY A 258 -1.44 -14.32 -4.36
N ALA A 259 -0.40 -13.48 -4.31
CA ALA A 259 -0.55 -12.08 -4.70
C ALA A 259 -0.80 -11.95 -6.21
N THR A 260 -1.77 -11.13 -6.62
CA THR A 260 -2.04 -10.78 -8.02
C THR A 260 -1.14 -9.65 -8.50
N ALA A 261 -0.82 -8.72 -7.61
CA ALA A 261 0.09 -7.59 -7.85
C ALA A 261 0.92 -7.32 -6.59
N ILE A 262 1.93 -6.48 -6.70
CA ILE A 262 2.82 -6.12 -5.58
C ILE A 262 3.02 -4.61 -5.50
N GLU A 263 3.32 -4.14 -4.26
CA GLU A 263 3.78 -2.78 -4.01
C GLU A 263 5.20 -2.80 -3.43
N ILE A 264 6.05 -1.91 -3.95
CA ILE A 264 7.41 -1.72 -3.46
C ILE A 264 7.46 -0.38 -2.70
N GLY A 265 7.95 -0.41 -1.45
CA GLY A 265 8.04 0.75 -0.58
C GLY A 265 9.48 1.09 -0.21
N THR A 266 9.92 0.67 0.96
CA THR A 266 11.20 1.03 1.60
C THR A 266 12.42 0.89 0.69
N ALA A 267 12.45 -0.10 -0.21
CA ALA A 267 13.54 -0.31 -1.16
C ALA A 267 13.76 0.87 -2.11
N ILE A 268 12.73 1.69 -2.37
CA ILE A 268 12.81 2.90 -3.21
C ILE A 268 13.77 3.94 -2.61
N PHE A 269 13.88 4.02 -1.29
CA PHE A 269 14.82 4.94 -0.62
C PHE A 269 16.29 4.59 -0.85
N LEU A 270 16.58 3.31 -1.13
CA LEU A 270 17.91 2.81 -1.43
C LEU A 270 18.22 2.88 -2.93
N ASP A 271 17.22 2.60 -3.75
CA ASP A 271 17.33 2.58 -5.21
C ASP A 271 16.01 3.08 -5.83
N PRO A 272 15.96 4.34 -6.29
CA PRO A 272 14.77 4.91 -6.93
C PRO A 272 14.28 4.13 -8.15
N ALA A 273 15.15 3.37 -8.82
CA ALA A 273 14.81 2.56 -10.00
C ALA A 273 14.41 1.11 -9.67
N ILE A 274 14.33 0.74 -8.41
CA ILE A 274 14.09 -0.65 -7.98
C ILE A 274 12.79 -1.24 -8.57
N THR A 275 11.74 -0.45 -8.69
CA THR A 275 10.46 -0.89 -9.25
C THR A 275 10.59 -1.38 -10.69
N ILE A 276 11.36 -0.64 -11.52
CA ILE A 276 11.64 -1.02 -12.91
C ILE A 276 12.55 -2.25 -12.98
N LYS A 277 13.56 -2.33 -12.11
CA LYS A 277 14.46 -3.49 -12.02
C LYS A 277 13.69 -4.75 -11.64
N VAL A 278 12.81 -4.67 -10.65
CA VAL A 278 11.95 -5.79 -10.22
C VAL A 278 11.01 -6.21 -11.35
N ARG A 279 10.34 -5.26 -12.02
CA ARG A 279 9.49 -5.56 -13.18
C ARG A 279 10.24 -6.31 -14.27
N ASN A 280 11.43 -5.85 -14.64
CA ASN A 280 12.24 -6.50 -15.66
C ASN A 280 12.68 -7.89 -15.22
N GLY A 281 13.15 -8.03 -13.97
CA GLY A 281 13.55 -9.31 -13.40
C GLY A 281 12.41 -10.34 -13.32
N ILE A 282 11.15 -9.90 -13.05
CA ILE A 282 9.97 -10.75 -13.13
C ILE A 282 9.82 -11.32 -14.54
N ASN A 283 9.89 -10.47 -15.58
CA ASN A 283 9.79 -10.92 -16.96
C ASN A 283 10.89 -11.93 -17.31
N ASP A 284 12.14 -11.63 -16.93
CA ASP A 284 13.28 -12.51 -17.19
C ASP A 284 13.15 -13.87 -16.46
N TRP A 285 12.58 -13.86 -15.26
CA TRP A 285 12.32 -15.08 -14.50
C TRP A 285 11.25 -15.94 -15.19
N LEU A 286 10.12 -15.34 -15.59
CA LEU A 286 9.04 -16.03 -16.30
C LEU A 286 9.52 -16.64 -17.62
N ASP A 287 10.27 -15.88 -18.43
CA ASP A 287 10.84 -16.36 -19.70
C ASP A 287 11.79 -17.55 -19.47
N ARG A 288 12.65 -17.51 -18.45
CA ARG A 288 13.57 -18.61 -18.11
C ARG A 288 12.85 -19.88 -17.64
N HIS A 289 11.66 -19.73 -17.03
CA HIS A 289 10.89 -20.87 -16.51
C HIS A 289 9.76 -21.33 -17.46
N GLY A 290 9.69 -20.76 -18.68
CA GLY A 290 8.70 -21.14 -19.68
C GLY A 290 7.27 -20.71 -19.32
N CYS A 291 7.10 -19.76 -18.40
CA CYS A 291 5.81 -19.19 -18.06
C CYS A 291 5.42 -18.14 -19.10
N THR A 292 4.15 -18.14 -19.54
CA THR A 292 3.67 -17.22 -20.57
C THR A 292 3.09 -15.93 -19.99
N ARG A 293 2.70 -15.95 -18.71
CA ARG A 293 2.07 -14.83 -18.00
C ARG A 293 2.26 -14.95 -16.49
N VAL A 294 2.13 -13.84 -15.80
CA VAL A 294 2.26 -13.79 -14.32
C VAL A 294 1.24 -14.71 -13.65
N SER A 295 0.01 -14.76 -14.16
CA SER A 295 -1.06 -15.60 -13.59
C SER A 295 -0.74 -17.11 -13.58
N ASP A 296 0.25 -17.57 -14.36
CA ASP A 296 0.66 -18.98 -14.37
C ASP A 296 1.32 -19.41 -13.04
N ILE A 297 1.80 -18.43 -12.24
CA ILE A 297 2.49 -18.68 -10.96
C ILE A 297 1.72 -18.15 -9.76
N VAL A 298 0.61 -17.44 -9.94
CA VAL A 298 -0.18 -16.91 -8.82
C VAL A 298 -0.85 -18.05 -8.05
N GLY A 299 -0.51 -18.17 -6.75
CA GLY A 299 -1.11 -19.16 -5.86
C GLY A 299 -0.76 -20.61 -6.21
N CYS A 300 0.39 -20.86 -6.82
CA CYS A 300 0.81 -22.21 -7.26
C CYS A 300 1.40 -23.08 -6.15
N LEU A 301 1.41 -22.62 -4.87
CA LEU A 301 1.91 -23.38 -3.71
C LEU A 301 0.86 -24.32 -3.15
#